data_412170cf2a5bf3d2a419a69dcb674f56
#
_entry.id   412170cf2a5bf3d2a419a69dcb674f56
#
_cell.length_a   1.000
_cell.length_b   1.000
_cell.length_c   1.000
_cell.angle_alpha   90.00
_cell.angle_beta   90.00
_cell.angle_gamma   90.00
#
_symmetry.space_group_name_H-M   'P 1'
#
loop_
_entity.id
_entity.type
_entity.pdbx_description
1 polymer ?
#
loop_
_entity_poly.entity_id
_entity_poly.type
_entity_poly.pdbx_seq_one_letter_code
_entity_poly.pdbx_strand_id
1 'polypeptide(L)'
;MRAVLGDSGVDVTSSTKGAFGGDRGTSLDVRCQVTAEGRGRVGVTISGAPRPRAEYGTGELYTAVPARDTLPVPVGHGWSGLLATDNARQGDPGDGKATASVLLDCAGNGRSLLITVETTLGAATLDDPATRPSFVRTATATAQRADDRWDCGARLGKQVYDVDLPVNKDEYEPLIGADGTCATVPTAARSAVSTARETARARAPREVCALGARDGSSRYRLDAYYGPYAEDARAQYTRNDGEDVTPAEKPAGRLGQSAYWAGADCPDGAPRALYLVRADDADGDARARPDLGYERAALSAFAARSAEDHGCAEPVTP
;
A
#
# COMPACT_ATOMS: atom_id res chain seq x y z
N MET A 1 19.85 -10.86 -4.46
CA MET A 1 20.83 -9.95 -3.83
C MET A 1 22.04 -9.65 -4.73
N ARG A 2 22.71 -10.62 -5.34
CA ARG A 2 23.84 -10.36 -6.28
C ARG A 2 23.46 -9.43 -7.43
N ALA A 3 22.25 -9.57 -7.96
CA ALA A 3 21.74 -8.68 -9.02
C ALA A 3 21.58 -7.21 -8.57
N VAL A 4 21.49 -6.95 -7.28
CA VAL A 4 21.30 -5.61 -6.69
C VAL A 4 22.62 -5.04 -6.16
N LEU A 5 23.40 -5.85 -5.45
CA LEU A 5 24.65 -5.41 -4.81
C LEU A 5 25.93 -5.80 -5.59
N GLY A 6 25.81 -6.58 -6.66
CA GLY A 6 26.94 -7.09 -7.42
C GLY A 6 27.65 -8.28 -6.75
N ASP A 7 28.82 -8.65 -7.27
CA ASP A 7 29.62 -9.79 -6.80
C ASP A 7 30.72 -9.41 -5.77
N SER A 8 30.63 -8.23 -5.18
CA SER A 8 31.58 -7.76 -4.17
C SER A 8 31.43 -8.57 -2.86
N GLY A 9 32.47 -8.58 -2.03
CA GLY A 9 32.36 -9.12 -0.67
C GLY A 9 31.22 -8.44 0.08
N VAL A 10 30.40 -9.23 0.77
CA VAL A 10 29.24 -8.74 1.50
C VAL A 10 29.34 -9.13 2.98
N ASP A 11 29.00 -8.20 3.84
CA ASP A 11 28.78 -8.45 5.25
C ASP A 11 27.31 -8.74 5.50
N VAL A 12 27.02 -9.80 6.28
CA VAL A 12 25.66 -10.22 6.60
C VAL A 12 25.45 -10.25 8.09
N THR A 13 24.41 -9.56 8.55
CA THR A 13 23.96 -9.65 9.95
C THR A 13 22.50 -10.12 9.97
N SER A 14 22.15 -10.93 10.97
CA SER A 14 20.77 -11.38 11.13
C SER A 14 20.38 -11.51 12.60
N SER A 15 19.09 -11.31 12.86
CA SER A 15 18.50 -11.52 14.19
C SER A 15 17.07 -12.04 14.05
N THR A 16 16.64 -12.82 15.03
CA THR A 16 15.25 -13.30 15.13
C THR A 16 14.77 -13.07 16.55
N LYS A 17 13.59 -12.46 16.68
CA LYS A 17 12.89 -12.23 17.94
C LYS A 17 11.46 -12.73 17.83
N GLY A 18 10.88 -13.20 18.94
CA GLY A 18 9.51 -13.70 18.98
C GLY A 18 9.32 -15.00 18.21
N ALA A 19 8.06 -15.40 18.04
CA ALA A 19 7.67 -16.60 17.32
C ALA A 19 6.39 -16.34 16.51
N PHE A 20 6.28 -16.93 15.33
CA PHE A 20 5.04 -16.94 14.57
C PHE A 20 4.08 -17.93 15.24
N GLY A 21 2.95 -17.43 15.66
CA GLY A 21 1.97 -18.27 16.36
C GLY A 21 2.10 -18.30 17.88
N GLY A 22 3.04 -17.59 18.45
CA GLY A 22 3.17 -17.44 19.91
C GLY A 22 1.98 -16.72 20.55
N ASP A 23 1.84 -16.88 21.87
CA ASP A 23 0.80 -16.23 22.66
C ASP A 23 0.88 -14.70 22.57
N ARG A 24 -0.24 -14.04 22.94
CA ARG A 24 -0.44 -12.59 22.90
C ARG A 24 0.78 -11.85 23.48
N GLY A 25 1.47 -11.10 22.61
CA GLY A 25 2.57 -10.22 23.01
C GLY A 25 3.94 -10.49 22.37
N THR A 26 4.13 -11.63 21.71
CA THR A 26 5.37 -11.92 20.98
C THR A 26 5.09 -11.99 19.48
N SER A 27 5.22 -10.86 18.79
CA SER A 27 5.23 -10.84 17.33
C SER A 27 6.58 -11.38 16.82
N LEU A 28 6.50 -12.15 15.73
CA LEU A 28 7.72 -12.54 15.01
C LEU A 28 8.38 -11.29 14.40
N ASP A 29 9.65 -11.11 14.63
CA ASP A 29 10.49 -10.09 13.98
C ASP A 29 11.82 -10.75 13.58
N VAL A 30 11.97 -10.97 12.27
CA VAL A 30 13.22 -11.46 11.68
C VAL A 30 13.82 -10.32 10.87
N ARG A 31 15.07 -10.02 11.13
CA ARG A 31 15.83 -9.01 10.39
C ARG A 31 17.09 -9.61 9.81
N CYS A 32 17.36 -9.30 8.56
CA CYS A 32 18.62 -9.63 7.89
C CYS A 32 19.08 -8.38 7.15
N GLN A 33 20.34 -8.01 7.33
CA GLN A 33 20.96 -6.91 6.63
C GLN A 33 22.18 -7.42 5.87
N VAL A 34 22.27 -7.02 4.61
CA VAL A 34 23.40 -7.30 3.73
C VAL A 34 23.99 -5.97 3.30
N THR A 35 25.26 -5.75 3.56
CA THR A 35 25.98 -4.54 3.18
C THR A 35 27.12 -4.89 2.23
N ALA A 36 27.23 -4.15 1.15
CA ALA A 36 28.35 -4.23 0.21
C ALA A 36 29.07 -2.90 0.19
N GLU A 37 30.38 -2.90 0.46
CA GLU A 37 31.18 -1.68 0.51
C GLU A 37 31.13 -0.93 -0.83
N GLY A 38 30.84 0.38 -0.78
CA GLY A 38 30.71 1.23 -1.94
C GLY A 38 29.48 0.96 -2.85
N ARG A 39 28.65 -0.04 -2.52
CA ARG A 39 27.50 -0.44 -3.34
C ARG A 39 26.15 -0.18 -2.66
N GLY A 40 26.13 -0.16 -1.34
CA GLY A 40 24.93 0.08 -0.57
C GLY A 40 24.53 -1.06 0.37
N ARG A 41 23.27 -1.05 0.75
CA ARG A 41 22.72 -1.93 1.79
C ARG A 41 21.34 -2.44 1.36
N VAL A 42 21.07 -3.70 1.66
CA VAL A 42 19.73 -4.31 1.55
C VAL A 42 19.34 -4.88 2.92
N GLY A 43 18.23 -4.41 3.45
CA GLY A 43 17.59 -4.95 4.64
C GLY A 43 16.39 -5.83 4.24
N VAL A 44 16.23 -6.95 4.92
CA VAL A 44 15.04 -7.81 4.82
C VAL A 44 14.44 -7.95 6.20
N THR A 45 13.16 -7.61 6.32
CA THR A 45 12.40 -7.80 7.56
C THR A 45 11.23 -8.73 7.28
N ILE A 46 10.99 -9.68 8.18
CA ILE A 46 9.80 -10.51 8.20
C ILE A 46 9.10 -10.26 9.52
N SER A 47 7.95 -9.65 9.46
CA SER A 47 7.13 -9.34 10.63
C SER A 47 5.87 -10.19 10.62
N GLY A 48 5.66 -10.98 11.66
CA GLY A 48 4.43 -11.73 11.88
C GLY A 48 3.65 -11.08 13.00
N ALA A 49 2.46 -10.58 12.69
CA ALA A 49 1.57 -10.01 13.68
C ALA A 49 0.28 -10.82 13.77
N PRO A 50 -0.30 -10.99 14.97
CA PRO A 50 -1.72 -11.25 15.06
C PRO A 50 -2.44 -10.08 14.37
N ARG A 51 -3.63 -10.33 13.84
CA ARG A 51 -4.45 -9.26 13.25
C ARG A 51 -4.48 -8.05 14.19
N PRO A 52 -4.28 -6.83 13.68
CA PRO A 52 -4.33 -5.63 14.51
C PRO A 52 -5.66 -5.58 15.25
N ARG A 53 -5.61 -5.38 16.55
CA ARG A 53 -6.81 -5.01 17.30
C ARG A 53 -6.81 -3.51 17.48
N ALA A 54 -7.98 -2.89 17.40
CA ALA A 54 -8.17 -1.45 17.57
C ALA A 54 -7.47 -0.87 18.82
N GLU A 55 -7.23 -1.70 19.84
CA GLU A 55 -6.60 -1.31 21.12
C GLU A 55 -5.06 -1.14 21.06
N TYR A 56 -4.38 -1.71 20.05
CA TYR A 56 -2.92 -1.79 20.04
C TYR A 56 -2.31 -1.36 18.72
N GLY A 57 -2.64 -0.24 18.20
CA GLY A 57 -2.11 0.27 16.95
C GLY A 57 -0.74 -0.27 16.53
N THR A 58 -0.75 -1.05 15.50
CA THR A 58 0.45 -1.56 14.83
C THR A 58 0.84 -0.69 13.64
N GLY A 59 0.42 0.59 13.66
CA GLY A 59 0.50 1.55 12.56
C GLY A 59 1.83 1.62 11.80
N GLU A 60 2.91 1.14 12.40
CA GLU A 60 4.21 1.10 11.75
C GLU A 60 4.40 -0.13 10.83
N LEU A 61 3.72 -1.26 11.09
CA LEU A 61 3.93 -2.49 10.32
C LEU A 61 3.36 -2.39 8.90
N TYR A 62 2.23 -1.72 8.74
CA TYR A 62 1.51 -1.65 7.46
C TYR A 62 1.63 -0.29 6.77
N THR A 63 2.21 0.69 7.44
CA THR A 63 2.58 1.99 6.84
C THR A 63 3.96 1.99 6.21
N ALA A 64 4.67 0.88 6.24
CA ALA A 64 6.06 0.75 5.78
C ALA A 64 6.25 0.91 4.26
N VAL A 65 5.36 1.65 3.61
CA VAL A 65 5.63 2.16 2.28
C VAL A 65 5.77 3.68 2.39
N PRO A 66 6.98 4.16 2.70
CA PRO A 66 7.18 5.60 2.79
C PRO A 66 7.15 6.16 1.38
N ALA A 67 6.15 6.94 1.06
CA ALA A 67 6.31 7.92 0.02
C ALA A 67 5.27 9.01 0.21
N ARG A 68 5.68 10.11 0.76
CA ARG A 68 4.87 11.33 0.73
C ARG A 68 4.70 11.85 -0.68
N ASP A 69 5.67 11.56 -1.57
CA ASP A 69 5.77 12.17 -2.88
C ASP A 69 5.51 11.20 -4.04
N THR A 70 5.50 9.88 -3.80
CA THR A 70 5.19 8.88 -4.84
C THR A 70 4.02 8.01 -4.45
N LEU A 71 3.28 7.47 -5.43
CA LEU A 71 2.33 6.40 -5.22
C LEU A 71 3.05 5.06 -5.40
N PRO A 72 3.01 4.18 -4.39
CA PRO A 72 3.57 2.84 -4.52
C PRO A 72 2.77 2.05 -5.55
N VAL A 73 3.48 1.30 -6.38
CA VAL A 73 2.88 0.44 -7.41
C VAL A 73 2.70 -0.98 -6.91
N PRO A 74 1.67 -1.69 -7.41
CA PRO A 74 1.51 -3.12 -7.13
C PRO A 74 2.71 -3.93 -7.62
N VAL A 75 3.11 -4.94 -6.86
CA VAL A 75 4.09 -5.95 -7.33
C VAL A 75 3.54 -6.72 -8.53
N GLY A 76 2.23 -6.85 -8.64
CA GLY A 76 1.58 -7.59 -9.73
C GLY A 76 1.77 -9.11 -9.64
N HIS A 77 1.56 -9.80 -10.77
CA HIS A 77 1.76 -11.24 -10.93
C HIS A 77 1.01 -12.12 -9.90
N GLY A 78 -0.09 -11.60 -9.33
CA GLY A 78 -0.90 -12.29 -8.31
C GLY A 78 -0.38 -12.16 -6.89
N TRP A 79 0.70 -11.44 -6.64
CA TRP A 79 1.19 -11.11 -5.31
C TRP A 79 0.38 -9.98 -4.68
N SER A 80 0.13 -10.06 -3.39
CA SER A 80 -0.34 -8.95 -2.58
C SER A 80 0.87 -8.17 -2.08
N GLY A 81 1.28 -7.14 -2.81
CA GLY A 81 2.49 -6.41 -2.46
C GLY A 81 2.63 -5.08 -3.19
N LEU A 82 3.56 -4.27 -2.72
CA LEU A 82 3.81 -2.91 -3.19
C LEU A 82 5.32 -2.67 -3.39
N LEU A 83 5.65 -1.88 -4.41
CA LEU A 83 6.97 -1.28 -4.60
C LEU A 83 6.85 0.23 -4.44
N ALA A 84 7.70 0.81 -3.59
CA ALA A 84 7.85 2.25 -3.42
C ALA A 84 9.31 2.65 -3.59
N THR A 85 9.53 3.86 -4.08
CA THR A 85 10.84 4.52 -4.15
C THR A 85 10.70 5.93 -3.59
N ASP A 86 11.80 6.51 -3.15
CA ASP A 86 11.85 7.91 -2.70
C ASP A 86 11.77 8.91 -3.86
N ASN A 87 12.17 8.47 -5.05
CA ASN A 87 12.02 9.20 -6.29
C ASN A 87 11.81 8.22 -7.44
N ALA A 88 10.84 8.49 -8.30
CA ALA A 88 10.53 7.68 -9.46
C ALA A 88 10.86 8.36 -10.80
N ARG A 89 11.49 9.54 -10.79
CA ARG A 89 11.87 10.22 -12.02
C ARG A 89 13.03 9.51 -12.70
N GLN A 90 12.85 9.18 -13.96
CA GLN A 90 13.92 8.65 -14.78
C GLN A 90 15.09 9.66 -14.84
N GLY A 91 16.29 9.20 -14.45
CA GLY A 91 17.50 10.03 -14.47
C GLY A 91 17.72 10.88 -13.21
N ASP A 92 16.81 10.85 -12.23
CA ASP A 92 17.05 11.43 -10.91
C ASP A 92 17.51 10.31 -9.98
N PRO A 93 18.75 10.33 -9.47
CA PRO A 93 19.26 9.24 -8.65
C PRO A 93 18.53 9.09 -7.31
N GLY A 94 17.75 10.08 -6.86
CA GLY A 94 17.17 10.09 -5.54
C GLY A 94 18.20 9.76 -4.46
N ASP A 95 17.74 9.37 -3.27
CA ASP A 95 18.63 8.82 -2.23
C ASP A 95 18.92 7.32 -2.44
N GLY A 96 18.49 6.75 -3.56
CA GLY A 96 18.62 5.33 -3.86
C GLY A 96 17.82 4.43 -2.91
N LYS A 97 16.80 4.96 -2.25
CA LYS A 97 15.96 4.21 -1.34
C LYS A 97 14.79 3.59 -2.08
N ALA A 98 14.54 2.34 -1.83
CA ALA A 98 13.37 1.64 -2.29
C ALA A 98 12.91 0.62 -1.27
N THR A 99 11.61 0.35 -1.28
CA THR A 99 10.97 -0.64 -0.42
C THR A 99 10.06 -1.51 -1.26
N ALA A 100 10.28 -2.82 -1.23
CA ALA A 100 9.34 -3.81 -1.76
C ALA A 100 8.71 -4.55 -0.58
N SER A 101 7.38 -4.54 -0.49
CA SER A 101 6.64 -5.27 0.55
C SER A 101 5.76 -6.34 -0.07
N VAL A 102 5.65 -7.49 0.58
CA VAL A 102 4.74 -8.58 0.24
C VAL A 102 4.00 -9.01 1.48
N LEU A 103 2.69 -9.02 1.41
CA LEU A 103 1.81 -9.50 2.46
C LEU A 103 1.38 -10.93 2.17
N LEU A 104 1.59 -11.82 3.11
CA LEU A 104 1.03 -13.17 3.16
C LEU A 104 -0.13 -13.17 4.17
N ASP A 105 -1.34 -13.40 3.68
CA ASP A 105 -2.51 -13.63 4.52
C ASP A 105 -2.63 -15.13 4.76
N CYS A 106 -2.34 -15.56 5.99
CA CYS A 106 -2.20 -16.97 6.29
C CYS A 106 -3.56 -17.64 6.46
N ALA A 107 -3.78 -18.73 5.72
CA ALA A 107 -5.04 -19.43 5.70
C ALA A 107 -5.44 -19.97 7.09
N GLY A 108 -6.69 -19.76 7.46
CA GLY A 108 -7.34 -20.42 8.59
C GLY A 108 -6.92 -19.99 10.00
N ASN A 109 -5.92 -19.13 10.18
CA ASN A 109 -5.42 -18.78 11.51
C ASN A 109 -5.53 -17.29 11.89
N GLY A 110 -6.05 -16.46 10.99
CA GLY A 110 -6.21 -15.02 11.24
C GLY A 110 -4.91 -14.27 11.46
N ARG A 111 -3.81 -14.74 10.91
CA ARG A 111 -2.47 -14.15 11.02
C ARG A 111 -1.97 -13.73 9.66
N SER A 112 -0.97 -12.88 9.66
CA SER A 112 -0.29 -12.46 8.43
C SER A 112 1.21 -12.36 8.65
N LEU A 113 1.95 -12.51 7.57
CA LEU A 113 3.38 -12.21 7.50
C LEU A 113 3.56 -11.04 6.53
N LEU A 114 4.23 -10.00 6.99
CA LEU A 114 4.68 -8.90 6.13
C LEU A 114 6.17 -9.06 5.90
N ILE A 115 6.53 -9.24 4.66
CA ILE A 115 7.92 -9.27 4.20
C ILE A 115 8.24 -7.90 3.61
N THR A 116 9.25 -7.24 4.13
CA THR A 116 9.73 -5.95 3.64
C THR A 116 11.19 -6.07 3.24
N VAL A 117 11.50 -5.66 2.03
CA VAL A 117 12.87 -5.54 1.53
C VAL A 117 13.13 -4.07 1.25
N GLU A 118 14.07 -3.52 1.99
CA GLU A 118 14.49 -2.12 1.85
C GLU A 118 15.89 -2.06 1.29
N THR A 119 16.16 -1.07 0.47
CA THR A 119 17.50 -0.81 -0.04
C THR A 119 17.86 0.65 0.08
N THR A 120 19.15 0.89 0.27
CA THR A 120 19.79 2.17 0.00
C THR A 120 20.94 1.86 -0.95
N LEU A 121 20.76 2.16 -2.22
CA LEU A 121 21.74 1.89 -3.27
C LEU A 121 22.54 3.17 -3.54
N GLY A 122 23.86 3.03 -3.75
CA GLY A 122 24.72 4.16 -4.08
C GLY A 122 24.40 4.70 -5.49
N ALA A 123 25.13 4.22 -6.48
CA ALA A 123 24.96 4.65 -7.87
C ALA A 123 23.97 3.80 -8.69
N ALA A 124 23.42 2.72 -8.13
CA ALA A 124 22.46 1.88 -8.82
C ALA A 124 21.05 2.46 -8.65
N THR A 125 20.29 2.51 -9.72
CA THR A 125 18.91 2.99 -9.71
C THR A 125 17.95 1.84 -9.99
N LEU A 126 16.74 1.92 -9.45
CA LEU A 126 15.65 1.02 -9.80
C LEU A 126 14.81 1.55 -10.97
N ASP A 127 15.24 2.63 -11.61
CA ASP A 127 14.63 3.16 -12.83
C ASP A 127 14.80 2.21 -14.01
N ASP A 128 15.89 1.43 -14.01
CA ASP A 128 16.11 0.39 -15.00
C ASP A 128 15.04 -0.71 -14.88
N PRO A 129 14.21 -0.90 -15.94
CA PRO A 129 13.17 -1.92 -15.95
C PRO A 129 13.70 -3.35 -15.82
N ALA A 130 14.99 -3.59 -16.07
CA ALA A 130 15.62 -4.90 -15.88
C ALA A 130 16.01 -5.15 -14.41
N THR A 131 16.37 -4.12 -13.70
CA THR A 131 16.84 -4.21 -12.29
C THR A 131 15.67 -4.27 -11.30
N ARG A 132 14.58 -3.51 -11.53
CA ARG A 132 13.39 -3.47 -10.66
C ARG A 132 12.79 -4.84 -10.35
N PRO A 133 12.49 -5.70 -11.34
CA PRO A 133 11.96 -7.02 -11.06
C PRO A 133 12.91 -7.89 -10.23
N SER A 134 14.22 -7.72 -10.39
CA SER A 134 15.23 -8.45 -9.61
C SER A 134 15.21 -8.06 -8.14
N PHE A 135 14.99 -6.78 -7.85
CA PHE A 135 14.80 -6.28 -6.48
C PHE A 135 13.52 -6.86 -5.86
N VAL A 136 12.39 -6.73 -6.56
CA VAL A 136 11.09 -7.23 -6.08
C VAL A 136 11.10 -8.75 -5.90
N ARG A 137 11.79 -9.51 -6.79
CA ARG A 137 11.97 -10.95 -6.61
C ARG A 137 12.67 -11.34 -5.31
N THR A 138 13.46 -10.45 -4.73
CA THR A 138 14.03 -10.71 -3.39
C THR A 138 12.93 -10.77 -2.33
N ALA A 139 11.94 -9.89 -2.40
CA ALA A 139 10.80 -9.91 -1.49
C ALA A 139 9.89 -11.12 -1.73
N THR A 140 9.53 -11.41 -2.98
CA THR A 140 8.63 -12.53 -3.31
C THR A 140 9.27 -13.89 -3.03
N ALA A 141 10.58 -14.08 -3.30
CA ALA A 141 11.30 -15.29 -2.95
C ALA A 141 11.45 -15.47 -1.42
N THR A 142 11.60 -14.37 -0.70
CA THR A 142 11.60 -14.40 0.78
C THR A 142 10.21 -14.75 1.30
N ALA A 143 9.16 -14.19 0.71
CA ALA A 143 7.77 -14.51 1.04
C ALA A 143 7.45 -15.98 0.83
N GLN A 144 7.85 -16.56 -0.30
CA GLN A 144 7.67 -18.00 -0.57
C GLN A 144 8.35 -18.87 0.50
N ARG A 145 9.60 -18.55 0.88
CA ARG A 145 10.29 -19.27 1.93
C ARG A 145 9.68 -19.06 3.32
N ALA A 146 9.12 -17.90 3.56
CA ALA A 146 8.41 -17.60 4.80
C ALA A 146 7.10 -18.40 4.90
N ASP A 147 6.36 -18.52 3.80
CA ASP A 147 5.17 -19.36 3.70
C ASP A 147 5.46 -20.80 4.06
N ASP A 148 6.49 -21.39 3.39
CA ASP A 148 6.94 -22.76 3.64
C ASP A 148 7.41 -22.96 5.11
N ARG A 149 8.17 -22.00 5.65
CA ARG A 149 8.79 -22.14 6.98
C ARG A 149 7.78 -22.08 8.12
N TRP A 150 6.76 -21.27 7.99
CA TRP A 150 5.78 -21.04 9.04
C TRP A 150 4.41 -21.65 8.73
N ASP A 151 4.33 -22.48 7.70
CA ASP A 151 3.10 -23.15 7.28
C ASP A 151 1.91 -22.17 7.20
N CYS A 152 2.16 -21.05 6.50
CA CYS A 152 1.20 -19.96 6.38
C CYS A 152 0.04 -20.35 5.45
N GLY A 153 0.34 -21.09 4.39
CA GLY A 153 -0.64 -21.53 3.39
C GLY A 153 -1.26 -20.35 2.63
N ALA A 154 -0.48 -19.30 2.43
CA ALA A 154 -0.95 -18.11 1.75
C ALA A 154 -1.10 -18.32 0.24
N ARG A 155 -1.96 -17.52 -0.39
CA ARG A 155 -2.05 -17.49 -1.85
C ARG A 155 -0.84 -16.76 -2.44
N LEU A 156 0.11 -17.51 -2.98
CA LEU A 156 1.31 -16.98 -3.61
C LEU A 156 1.05 -16.52 -5.06
N GLY A 157 1.82 -15.52 -5.49
CA GLY A 157 1.86 -15.08 -6.88
C GLY A 157 2.82 -15.90 -7.75
N LYS A 158 2.91 -15.52 -9.02
CA LYS A 158 3.83 -16.08 -10.00
C LYS A 158 5.18 -15.35 -9.98
N GLN A 159 6.13 -15.83 -10.78
CA GLN A 159 7.41 -15.16 -10.96
C GLN A 159 7.20 -13.74 -11.51
N VAL A 160 7.83 -12.77 -10.87
CA VAL A 160 7.82 -11.36 -11.28
C VAL A 160 8.86 -11.14 -12.37
N TYR A 161 8.46 -10.62 -13.52
CA TYR A 161 9.34 -10.32 -14.65
C TYR A 161 9.32 -8.83 -15.07
N ASP A 162 8.29 -8.10 -14.70
CA ASP A 162 8.16 -6.67 -14.86
C ASP A 162 7.49 -6.04 -13.63
N VAL A 163 7.77 -4.79 -13.37
CA VAL A 163 7.13 -3.97 -12.32
C VAL A 163 7.19 -2.51 -12.78
N ASP A 164 6.10 -1.80 -12.67
CA ASP A 164 6.03 -0.39 -13.02
C ASP A 164 6.88 0.48 -12.08
N LEU A 165 7.16 1.71 -12.49
CA LEU A 165 7.70 2.73 -11.61
C LEU A 165 6.60 3.29 -10.71
N PRO A 166 6.91 3.59 -9.44
CA PRO A 166 6.04 4.42 -8.61
C PRO A 166 5.77 5.78 -9.27
N VAL A 167 4.55 6.27 -9.11
CA VAL A 167 4.08 7.51 -9.76
C VAL A 167 4.42 8.71 -8.89
N ASN A 168 5.10 9.72 -9.45
CA ASN A 168 5.50 10.92 -8.73
C ASN A 168 4.34 11.87 -8.42
N LYS A 169 4.56 12.78 -7.48
CA LYS A 169 3.56 13.76 -7.03
C LYS A 169 3.06 14.72 -8.10
N ASP A 170 3.85 14.94 -9.13
CA ASP A 170 3.56 15.86 -10.24
C ASP A 170 3.12 15.16 -11.53
N GLU A 171 2.97 13.84 -11.51
CA GLU A 171 2.51 13.03 -12.66
C GLU A 171 0.99 12.90 -12.68
N TYR A 172 0.28 14.02 -12.83
CA TYR A 172 -1.16 14.02 -13.00
C TYR A 172 -1.54 13.95 -14.48
N GLU A 173 -2.39 12.97 -14.82
CA GLU A 173 -2.94 12.76 -16.15
C GLU A 173 -4.45 13.10 -16.21
N PRO A 174 -5.05 13.33 -17.39
CA PRO A 174 -6.49 13.58 -17.49
C PRO A 174 -7.32 12.44 -16.89
N LEU A 175 -8.17 12.76 -15.91
CA LEU A 175 -9.03 11.77 -15.24
C LEU A 175 -9.99 11.06 -16.20
N ILE A 176 -10.43 11.72 -17.25
CA ILE A 176 -11.36 11.15 -18.24
C ILE A 176 -10.79 9.95 -19.00
N GLY A 177 -9.48 9.75 -18.96
CA GLY A 177 -8.79 8.62 -19.59
C GLY A 177 -8.22 7.63 -18.59
N ALA A 178 -8.48 7.79 -17.30
CA ALA A 178 -7.95 6.94 -16.26
C ALA A 178 -8.41 5.49 -16.43
N ASP A 179 -7.48 4.56 -16.45
CA ASP A 179 -7.70 3.11 -16.59
C ASP A 179 -7.10 2.30 -15.43
N GLY A 180 -6.37 2.97 -14.55
CA GLY A 180 -5.79 2.45 -13.33
C GLY A 180 -6.71 2.48 -12.11
N THR A 181 -6.15 2.81 -10.95
CA THR A 181 -6.87 2.87 -9.66
C THR A 181 -7.93 3.98 -9.62
N CYS A 182 -7.86 5.00 -10.47
CA CYS A 182 -8.85 6.06 -10.58
C CYS A 182 -9.92 5.80 -11.66
N ALA A 183 -9.86 4.69 -12.38
CA ALA A 183 -10.86 4.39 -13.40
C ALA A 183 -12.28 4.45 -12.82
N THR A 184 -13.23 4.97 -13.60
CA THR A 184 -14.63 5.19 -13.21
C THR A 184 -14.90 6.34 -12.23
N VAL A 185 -13.87 6.92 -11.60
CA VAL A 185 -14.06 8.09 -10.74
C VAL A 185 -14.52 9.29 -11.59
N PRO A 186 -15.61 9.98 -11.22
CA PRO A 186 -16.14 11.07 -12.05
C PRO A 186 -15.28 12.34 -11.97
N THR A 187 -15.26 13.11 -13.06
CA THR A 187 -14.78 14.49 -13.04
C THR A 187 -15.79 15.42 -12.36
N ALA A 188 -15.34 16.56 -11.82
CA ALA A 188 -16.24 17.54 -11.23
C ALA A 188 -15.78 18.98 -11.47
N ALA A 189 -16.58 19.72 -12.22
CA ALA A 189 -16.29 21.13 -12.52
C ALA A 189 -16.34 22.00 -11.26
N ARG A 190 -17.32 21.78 -10.36
CA ARG A 190 -17.47 22.54 -9.12
C ARG A 190 -16.31 22.34 -8.17
N SER A 191 -15.81 21.12 -8.04
CA SER A 191 -14.69 20.77 -7.18
C SER A 191 -13.34 20.92 -7.89
N ALA A 192 -13.34 21.42 -9.14
CA ALA A 192 -12.16 21.57 -9.98
C ALA A 192 -11.35 20.26 -10.16
N VAL A 193 -12.02 19.09 -10.15
CA VAL A 193 -11.36 17.79 -10.34
C VAL A 193 -11.42 17.41 -11.81
N SER A 194 -10.26 17.28 -12.42
CA SER A 194 -10.12 16.93 -13.85
C SER A 194 -8.92 16.06 -14.16
N THR A 195 -8.02 15.87 -13.21
CA THR A 195 -6.83 15.04 -13.38
C THR A 195 -6.74 14.00 -12.27
N ALA A 196 -5.97 12.96 -12.52
CA ALA A 196 -5.70 11.90 -11.58
C ALA A 196 -4.22 11.53 -11.60
N ARG A 197 -3.75 11.06 -10.47
CA ARG A 197 -2.50 10.35 -10.33
C ARG A 197 -2.84 8.97 -9.79
N GLU A 198 -2.51 7.94 -10.55
CA GLU A 198 -2.96 6.58 -10.32
C GLU A 198 -1.86 5.55 -10.60
N THR A 199 -2.10 4.33 -10.18
CA THR A 199 -1.25 3.17 -10.50
C THR A 199 -2.04 2.14 -11.29
N ALA A 200 -1.35 1.21 -11.95
CA ALA A 200 -2.00 0.11 -12.65
C ALA A 200 -2.90 -0.71 -11.71
N ARG A 201 -3.94 -1.29 -12.30
CA ARG A 201 -4.87 -2.20 -11.61
C ARG A 201 -4.17 -3.53 -11.34
N ALA A 202 -3.97 -3.85 -10.07
CA ALA A 202 -3.54 -5.18 -9.66
C ALA A 202 -3.90 -5.38 -8.17
N ARG A 203 -3.97 -6.62 -7.73
CA ARG A 203 -4.19 -6.91 -6.31
C ARG A 203 -3.05 -6.34 -5.49
N ALA A 204 -3.38 -5.40 -4.64
CA ALA A 204 -2.46 -4.77 -3.71
C ALA A 204 -3.11 -4.65 -2.33
N PRO A 205 -2.36 -4.72 -1.22
CA PRO A 205 -2.93 -4.57 0.11
C PRO A 205 -3.42 -3.13 0.36
N ARG A 206 -3.00 -2.19 -0.47
CA ARG A 206 -3.43 -0.80 -0.50
C ARG A 206 -3.43 -0.28 -1.92
N GLU A 207 -4.49 0.43 -2.30
CA GLU A 207 -4.62 1.15 -3.55
C GLU A 207 -4.85 2.64 -3.28
N VAL A 208 -4.36 3.49 -4.17
CA VAL A 208 -4.50 4.95 -4.05
C VAL A 208 -4.93 5.53 -5.39
N CYS A 209 -5.92 6.41 -5.34
CA CYS A 209 -6.29 7.30 -6.43
C CYS A 209 -6.18 8.74 -5.91
N ALA A 210 -5.26 9.53 -6.44
CA ALA A 210 -5.10 10.94 -6.09
C ALA A 210 -5.71 11.81 -7.18
N LEU A 211 -6.63 12.68 -6.80
CA LEU A 211 -7.39 13.53 -7.71
C LEU A 211 -6.87 14.96 -7.64
N GLY A 212 -6.72 15.57 -8.78
CA GLY A 212 -6.18 16.91 -8.92
C GLY A 212 -7.00 17.84 -9.82
N ALA A 213 -6.70 19.12 -9.71
CA ALA A 213 -7.17 20.11 -10.64
C ALA A 213 -6.33 20.11 -11.92
N ARG A 214 -6.76 20.89 -12.91
CA ARG A 214 -6.10 20.99 -14.23
C ARG A 214 -4.64 21.45 -14.16
N ASP A 215 -4.29 22.21 -13.14
CA ASP A 215 -2.93 22.70 -12.88
C ASP A 215 -2.05 21.71 -12.10
N GLY A 216 -2.57 20.51 -11.81
CA GLY A 216 -1.86 19.49 -11.04
C GLY A 216 -1.93 19.69 -9.51
N SER A 217 -2.67 20.70 -9.03
CA SER A 217 -2.86 20.85 -7.59
C SER A 217 -3.74 19.73 -7.04
N SER A 218 -3.32 19.09 -5.94
CA SER A 218 -4.07 18.03 -5.27
C SER A 218 -5.40 18.54 -4.76
N ARG A 219 -6.46 17.73 -4.85
CA ARG A 219 -7.82 18.05 -4.38
C ARG A 219 -8.36 17.00 -3.42
N TYR A 220 -8.37 15.75 -3.85
CA TYR A 220 -8.87 14.63 -3.06
C TYR A 220 -7.94 13.44 -3.20
N ARG A 221 -8.01 12.59 -2.19
CA ARG A 221 -7.35 11.29 -2.19
C ARG A 221 -8.35 10.22 -1.82
N LEU A 222 -8.37 9.14 -2.60
CA LEU A 222 -9.08 7.93 -2.30
C LEU A 222 -8.06 6.83 -1.97
N ASP A 223 -8.30 6.12 -0.88
CA ASP A 223 -7.50 4.99 -0.44
C ASP A 223 -8.40 3.76 -0.30
N ALA A 224 -7.94 2.60 -0.77
CA ALA A 224 -8.50 1.30 -0.46
C ALA A 224 -7.50 0.48 0.34
N TYR A 225 -7.98 -0.22 1.36
CA TYR A 225 -7.18 -1.05 2.24
C TYR A 225 -7.79 -2.44 2.35
N TYR A 226 -6.95 -3.48 2.30
CA TYR A 226 -7.34 -4.87 2.34
C TYR A 226 -6.61 -5.64 3.42
N GLY A 227 -7.24 -6.71 3.93
CA GLY A 227 -6.66 -7.59 4.93
C GLY A 227 -6.17 -6.81 6.17
N PRO A 228 -4.98 -7.11 6.68
CA PRO A 228 -4.42 -6.43 7.85
C PRO A 228 -4.25 -4.92 7.70
N TYR A 229 -4.04 -4.43 6.47
CA TYR A 229 -4.00 -2.99 6.19
C TYR A 229 -5.34 -2.30 6.47
N ALA A 230 -6.46 -2.97 6.18
CA ALA A 230 -7.78 -2.43 6.49
C ALA A 230 -8.05 -2.40 8.00
N GLU A 231 -7.59 -3.40 8.75
CA GLU A 231 -7.72 -3.43 10.20
C GLU A 231 -6.88 -2.34 10.87
N ASP A 232 -5.65 -2.15 10.40
CA ASP A 232 -4.77 -1.09 10.90
C ASP A 232 -5.32 0.31 10.59
N ALA A 233 -5.78 0.53 9.37
CA ALA A 233 -6.40 1.80 9.00
C ALA A 233 -7.63 2.12 9.86
N ARG A 234 -8.51 1.13 10.12
CA ARG A 234 -9.64 1.32 11.04
C ARG A 234 -9.19 1.72 12.44
N ALA A 235 -8.16 1.05 12.95
CA ALA A 235 -7.64 1.35 14.28
C ALA A 235 -7.07 2.77 14.38
N GLN A 236 -6.46 3.27 13.32
CA GLN A 236 -5.96 4.65 13.26
C GLN A 236 -7.11 5.67 13.30
N TYR A 237 -8.16 5.46 12.52
CA TYR A 237 -9.31 6.38 12.51
C TYR A 237 -10.11 6.35 13.80
N THR A 238 -10.21 5.21 14.45
CA THR A 238 -10.86 5.12 15.79
C THR A 238 -10.15 5.96 16.85
N ARG A 239 -8.83 6.12 16.74
CA ARG A 239 -8.04 6.86 17.75
C ARG A 239 -7.95 8.36 17.51
N ASN A 240 -7.98 8.79 16.26
CA ASN A 240 -7.59 10.15 15.90
C ASN A 240 -8.76 11.12 15.80
N ASP A 241 -9.99 10.66 15.65
CA ASP A 241 -11.06 11.54 15.15
C ASP A 241 -12.13 11.91 16.16
N GLY A 242 -12.18 11.29 17.34
CA GLY A 242 -13.15 11.63 18.42
C GLY A 242 -14.62 11.65 17.95
N GLU A 243 -14.91 10.93 16.87
CA GLU A 243 -16.21 10.88 16.22
C GLU A 243 -17.16 9.90 16.94
N ASP A 244 -18.44 10.19 16.95
CA ASP A 244 -19.47 9.33 17.56
C ASP A 244 -19.60 7.95 16.88
N VAL A 245 -19.11 7.83 15.63
CA VAL A 245 -19.17 6.60 14.84
C VAL A 245 -17.89 6.42 14.04
N THR A 246 -17.32 5.24 14.11
CA THR A 246 -16.02 4.92 13.51
C THR A 246 -16.13 3.83 12.42
N PRO A 247 -15.14 3.71 11.51
CA PRO A 247 -15.09 2.63 10.54
C PRO A 247 -15.02 1.21 11.17
N ALA A 248 -14.66 1.10 12.43
CA ALA A 248 -14.67 -0.16 13.17
C ALA A 248 -16.10 -0.60 13.53
N GLU A 249 -17.00 0.36 13.76
CA GLU A 249 -18.36 0.11 14.23
C GLU A 249 -19.39 -0.03 13.11
N LYS A 250 -19.23 0.76 12.04
CA LYS A 250 -20.15 0.75 10.89
C LYS A 250 -19.44 0.50 9.57
N PRO A 251 -20.11 -0.11 8.58
CA PRO A 251 -19.53 -0.37 7.27
C PRO A 251 -19.37 0.90 6.43
N ALA A 252 -20.13 1.96 6.70
CA ALA A 252 -20.04 3.23 5.97
C ALA A 252 -20.38 4.40 6.87
N GLY A 253 -19.84 5.58 6.55
CA GLY A 253 -20.11 6.79 7.28
C GLY A 253 -19.28 7.99 6.84
N ARG A 254 -19.24 9.01 7.71
CA ARG A 254 -18.54 10.26 7.50
C ARG A 254 -17.52 10.50 8.60
N LEU A 255 -16.32 10.91 8.24
CA LEU A 255 -15.24 11.33 9.13
C LEU A 255 -15.09 12.85 9.04
N GLY A 256 -15.35 13.56 10.13
CA GLY A 256 -15.25 15.01 10.16
C GLY A 256 -16.12 15.71 9.11
N GLN A 257 -15.62 16.81 8.57
CA GLN A 257 -16.38 17.66 7.66
C GLN A 257 -16.24 17.29 6.18
N SER A 258 -15.15 16.62 5.79
CA SER A 258 -14.77 16.41 4.39
C SER A 258 -14.07 15.05 4.15
N ALA A 259 -14.60 14.00 4.74
CA ALA A 259 -14.14 12.65 4.48
C ALA A 259 -15.28 11.65 4.66
N TYR A 260 -15.28 10.58 3.88
CA TYR A 260 -16.23 9.49 3.98
C TYR A 260 -15.51 8.15 3.90
N TRP A 261 -16.13 7.12 4.49
CA TRP A 261 -15.69 5.75 4.31
C TRP A 261 -16.82 4.85 3.82
N ALA A 262 -16.40 3.79 3.14
CA ALA A 262 -17.20 2.67 2.72
C ALA A 262 -16.50 1.36 3.08
N GLY A 263 -17.20 0.27 3.17
CA GLY A 263 -16.63 -1.04 3.44
C GLY A 263 -17.31 -2.13 2.64
N ALA A 264 -16.56 -3.19 2.33
CA ALA A 264 -17.05 -4.37 1.64
C ALA A 264 -16.56 -5.63 2.34
N ASP A 265 -17.44 -6.63 2.46
CA ASP A 265 -17.04 -7.94 2.96
C ASP A 265 -16.26 -8.68 1.85
N CYS A 266 -15.10 -9.24 2.20
CA CYS A 266 -14.23 -9.96 1.28
C CYS A 266 -14.31 -11.47 1.51
N PRO A 267 -13.98 -12.29 0.48
CA PRO A 267 -14.10 -13.75 0.56
C PRO A 267 -13.15 -14.38 1.59
N ASP A 268 -13.35 -15.66 1.86
CA ASP A 268 -12.49 -16.51 2.69
C ASP A 268 -12.30 -16.02 4.14
N GLY A 269 -13.26 -15.25 4.67
CA GLY A 269 -13.19 -14.69 6.02
C GLY A 269 -12.13 -13.62 6.20
N ALA A 270 -11.64 -13.05 5.09
CA ALA A 270 -10.73 -11.92 5.14
C ALA A 270 -11.37 -10.72 5.85
N PRO A 271 -10.59 -9.85 6.48
CA PRO A 271 -11.11 -8.61 7.03
C PRO A 271 -11.89 -7.81 5.99
N ARG A 272 -12.96 -7.16 6.43
CA ARG A 272 -13.73 -6.24 5.59
C ARG A 272 -12.80 -5.19 4.99
N ALA A 273 -12.87 -4.96 3.68
CA ALA A 273 -12.14 -3.89 3.03
C ALA A 273 -12.60 -2.51 3.55
N LEU A 274 -11.69 -1.54 3.53
CA LEU A 274 -11.98 -0.17 3.91
C LEU A 274 -11.60 0.76 2.76
N TYR A 275 -12.55 1.57 2.34
CA TYR A 275 -12.38 2.60 1.32
C TYR A 275 -12.59 3.97 1.95
N LEU A 276 -11.75 4.92 1.60
CA LEU A 276 -11.78 6.28 2.14
C LEU A 276 -11.72 7.29 1.01
N VAL A 277 -12.42 8.40 1.16
CA VAL A 277 -12.19 9.63 0.43
C VAL A 277 -11.91 10.73 1.42
N ARG A 278 -10.95 11.58 1.12
CA ARG A 278 -10.61 12.76 1.94
C ARG A 278 -10.10 13.90 1.08
N ALA A 279 -10.32 15.12 1.52
CA ALA A 279 -9.65 16.27 0.96
C ALA A 279 -8.14 16.19 1.20
N ASP A 280 -7.36 16.40 0.17
CA ASP A 280 -5.89 16.34 0.15
C ASP A 280 -5.35 17.58 -0.56
N ASP A 281 -5.82 18.74 -0.15
CA ASP A 281 -5.40 20.02 -0.68
C ASP A 281 -4.43 20.74 0.28
N ALA A 282 -3.30 21.16 -0.26
CA ALA A 282 -2.29 21.90 0.51
C ALA A 282 -2.83 23.25 1.00
N ASP A 283 -3.75 23.85 0.24
CA ASP A 283 -4.30 25.18 0.49
C ASP A 283 -5.52 25.15 1.42
N GLY A 284 -6.08 23.98 1.73
CA GLY A 284 -7.22 23.79 2.63
C GLY A 284 -8.58 24.19 2.03
N ASP A 285 -8.65 24.56 0.77
CA ASP A 285 -9.88 25.05 0.12
C ASP A 285 -10.98 23.98 0.04
N ALA A 286 -10.61 22.72 -0.32
CA ALA A 286 -11.56 21.62 -0.38
C ALA A 286 -12.09 21.24 1.02
N ARG A 287 -11.26 21.38 2.05
CA ARG A 287 -11.68 21.20 3.46
C ARG A 287 -12.59 22.33 3.93
N ALA A 288 -12.31 23.55 3.53
CA ALA A 288 -13.09 24.71 3.91
C ALA A 288 -14.47 24.75 3.21
N ARG A 289 -14.57 24.18 2.02
CA ARG A 289 -15.79 24.15 1.19
C ARG A 289 -16.00 22.77 0.56
N PRO A 290 -16.30 21.73 1.38
CA PRO A 290 -16.40 20.35 0.90
C PRO A 290 -17.56 20.19 -0.09
N ASP A 291 -17.31 19.46 -1.17
CA ASP A 291 -18.35 19.01 -2.10
C ASP A 291 -18.81 17.59 -1.70
N LEU A 292 -19.68 17.54 -0.71
CA LEU A 292 -20.14 16.28 -0.12
C LEU A 292 -20.83 15.35 -1.14
N GLY A 293 -21.45 15.93 -2.19
CA GLY A 293 -22.05 15.15 -3.26
C GLY A 293 -21.01 14.48 -4.12
N TYR A 294 -19.96 15.23 -4.49
CA TYR A 294 -18.85 14.68 -5.25
C TYR A 294 -18.06 13.64 -4.47
N GLU A 295 -17.72 13.94 -3.21
CA GLU A 295 -16.96 13.02 -2.34
C GLU A 295 -17.62 11.64 -2.26
N ARG A 296 -18.95 11.60 -2.05
CA ARG A 296 -19.70 10.34 -2.02
C ARG A 296 -19.73 9.64 -3.39
N ALA A 297 -19.92 10.37 -4.47
CA ALA A 297 -19.92 9.80 -5.81
C ALA A 297 -18.56 9.22 -6.19
N ALA A 298 -17.49 9.95 -5.90
CA ALA A 298 -16.11 9.49 -6.12
C ALA A 298 -15.78 8.25 -5.30
N LEU A 299 -16.13 8.26 -3.99
CA LEU A 299 -15.93 7.10 -3.13
C LEU A 299 -16.72 5.88 -3.62
N SER A 300 -17.99 6.05 -4.00
CA SER A 300 -18.82 4.94 -4.48
C SER A 300 -18.25 4.31 -5.75
N ALA A 301 -17.83 5.13 -6.71
CA ALA A 301 -17.25 4.64 -7.97
C ALA A 301 -15.91 3.92 -7.74
N PHE A 302 -15.02 4.51 -6.95
CA PHE A 302 -13.73 3.93 -6.59
C PHE A 302 -13.90 2.62 -5.82
N ALA A 303 -14.75 2.61 -4.78
CA ALA A 303 -14.95 1.45 -3.93
C ALA A 303 -15.57 0.27 -4.69
N ALA A 304 -16.59 0.52 -5.51
CA ALA A 304 -17.25 -0.50 -6.31
C ALA A 304 -16.25 -1.19 -7.25
N ARG A 305 -15.43 -0.39 -7.93
CA ARG A 305 -14.43 -0.85 -8.85
C ARG A 305 -13.29 -1.65 -8.15
N SER A 306 -12.74 -1.11 -7.06
CA SER A 306 -11.70 -1.75 -6.28
C SER A 306 -12.18 -3.06 -5.62
N ALA A 307 -13.42 -3.09 -5.11
CA ALA A 307 -14.04 -4.30 -4.56
C ALA A 307 -14.15 -5.42 -5.60
N GLU A 308 -14.59 -5.09 -6.84
CA GLU A 308 -14.69 -6.04 -7.95
C GLU A 308 -13.33 -6.67 -8.25
N ASP A 309 -12.27 -5.87 -8.36
CA ASP A 309 -10.91 -6.34 -8.64
C ASP A 309 -10.37 -7.30 -7.57
N HIS A 310 -10.81 -7.12 -6.32
CA HIS A 310 -10.43 -7.97 -5.20
C HIS A 310 -11.40 -9.12 -4.92
N GLY A 311 -12.51 -9.21 -5.66
CA GLY A 311 -13.55 -10.23 -5.47
C GLY A 311 -14.33 -10.08 -4.17
N CYS A 312 -14.37 -8.87 -3.62
CA CYS A 312 -15.19 -8.53 -2.45
C CYS A 312 -16.64 -8.29 -2.86
N ALA A 313 -17.55 -8.29 -1.90
CA ALA A 313 -18.96 -7.94 -2.12
C ALA A 313 -19.11 -6.46 -2.52
N GLU A 314 -20.32 -6.09 -2.97
CA GLU A 314 -20.64 -4.70 -3.24
C GLU A 314 -20.45 -3.83 -1.99
N PRO A 315 -19.72 -2.71 -2.08
CA PRO A 315 -19.47 -1.85 -0.93
C PRO A 315 -20.74 -1.20 -0.38
N VAL A 316 -20.86 -1.18 0.93
CA VAL A 316 -21.83 -0.31 1.59
C VAL A 316 -21.29 1.12 1.55
N THR A 317 -22.01 2.02 0.91
CA THR A 317 -21.61 3.43 0.72
C THR A 317 -22.43 4.38 1.61
N PRO A 318 -21.89 5.57 1.99
CA PRO A 318 -22.57 6.53 2.86
C PRO A 318 -23.67 7.33 2.17
#